data_a5b8515ede410736c41822cb0c4056b4
#
_entry.id   a5b8515ede410736c41822cb0c4056b4
#
_cell.length_a   1.000
_cell.length_b   1.000
_cell.length_c   1.000
_cell.angle_alpha   90.00
_cell.angle_beta   90.00
_cell.angle_gamma   90.00
#
_symmetry.space_group_name_H-M   'P 1'
#
loop_
_entity.id
_entity.type
_entity.pdbx_description
1 polymer ?
#
loop_
_entity_poly.entity_id
_entity_poly.type
_entity_poly.pdbx_seq_one_letter_code
_entity_poly.pdbx_strand_id
1 'polypeptide(L)'
;MAQKVTLFWFRRDLRLEDNAGLLKALKSEAPVVPIFIFDPTILSKLEDTKDARVSFLHERLQALKNQLKDLGSDLLVFYDEPLQCTRELMSRFEVTGLYFNRDYEPYARKRDKMVYDYFESLNVPCIGAKDHVLFEKNEVVKADGTPYLVYSPYA
;
A
#
# COMPACT_ATOMS: atom_id res chain seq x y z
N MET A 1 -17.68 -16.51 -14.32
CA MET A 1 -16.35 -15.92 -14.62
C MET A 1 -15.97 -15.02 -13.46
N ALA A 2 -14.71 -15.04 -12.99
CA ALA A 2 -14.25 -14.14 -11.95
C ALA A 2 -14.30 -12.68 -12.47
N GLN A 3 -14.64 -11.74 -11.59
CA GLN A 3 -14.69 -10.32 -11.93
C GLN A 3 -13.27 -9.80 -12.14
N LYS A 4 -13.04 -9.11 -13.26
CA LYS A 4 -11.78 -8.44 -13.59
C LYS A 4 -11.63 -7.17 -12.75
N VAL A 5 -10.55 -7.04 -11.97
CA VAL A 5 -10.32 -5.92 -11.06
C VAL A 5 -8.85 -5.53 -10.98
N THR A 6 -8.62 -4.27 -10.60
CA THR A 6 -7.32 -3.76 -10.15
C THR A 6 -7.37 -3.59 -8.64
N LEU A 7 -6.36 -4.04 -7.91
CA LEU A 7 -6.28 -3.85 -6.46
C LEU A 7 -5.51 -2.57 -6.13
N PHE A 8 -6.02 -1.78 -5.17
CA PHE A 8 -5.27 -0.71 -4.54
C PHE A 8 -5.14 -0.97 -3.04
N TRP A 9 -3.91 -1.16 -2.57
CA TRP A 9 -3.61 -1.47 -1.19
C TRP A 9 -3.26 -0.22 -0.40
N PHE A 10 -4.24 0.28 0.37
CA PHE A 10 -4.02 1.33 1.37
C PHE A 10 -3.14 0.83 2.51
N ARG A 11 -2.26 1.71 3.00
CA ARG A 11 -1.35 1.44 4.12
C ARG A 11 -1.41 2.58 5.14
N ARG A 12 -0.41 3.47 5.16
CA ARG A 12 -0.38 4.68 5.99
C ARG A 12 -1.09 5.87 5.34
N ASP A 13 -1.34 5.77 4.08
CA ASP A 13 -1.86 6.78 3.15
C ASP A 13 -3.40 6.76 3.07
N LEU A 14 -4.08 6.74 4.21
CA LEU A 14 -5.54 6.59 4.31
C LEU A 14 -6.27 7.86 3.85
N ARG A 15 -6.14 8.19 2.56
CA ARG A 15 -6.76 9.34 1.91
C ARG A 15 -7.06 9.05 0.43
N LEU A 16 -8.09 9.68 -0.10
CA LEU A 16 -8.46 9.57 -1.51
C LEU A 16 -7.80 10.65 -2.37
N GLU A 17 -7.60 11.84 -1.79
CA GLU A 17 -6.98 12.97 -2.47
C GLU A 17 -5.46 12.91 -2.40
N ASP A 18 -4.79 13.47 -3.42
CA ASP A 18 -3.33 13.56 -3.53
C ASP A 18 -2.63 12.23 -3.22
N ASN A 19 -3.12 11.14 -3.83
CA ASN A 19 -2.62 9.79 -3.62
C ASN A 19 -2.08 9.22 -4.94
N ALA A 20 -0.76 9.22 -5.06
CA ALA A 20 -0.07 8.87 -6.31
C ALA A 20 -0.32 7.43 -6.77
N GLY A 21 -0.35 6.48 -5.83
CA GLY A 21 -0.63 5.07 -6.13
C GLY A 21 -2.08 4.84 -6.53
N LEU A 22 -3.03 5.47 -5.83
CA LEU A 22 -4.44 5.39 -6.15
C LEU A 22 -4.73 5.98 -7.54
N LEU A 23 -4.13 7.12 -7.87
CA LEU A 23 -4.27 7.72 -9.20
C LEU A 23 -3.78 6.78 -10.31
N LYS A 24 -2.67 6.06 -10.07
CA LYS A 24 -2.18 5.06 -11.04
C LYS A 24 -3.13 3.87 -11.16
N ALA A 25 -3.70 3.39 -10.05
CA ALA A 25 -4.69 2.32 -10.06
C ALA A 25 -5.95 2.73 -10.82
N LEU A 26 -6.46 3.95 -10.59
CA LEU A 26 -7.65 4.48 -11.28
C LEU A 26 -7.46 4.71 -12.78
N LYS A 27 -6.22 4.84 -13.24
CA LYS A 27 -5.88 4.91 -14.68
C LYS A 27 -5.75 3.53 -15.33
N SER A 28 -5.90 2.44 -14.59
CA SER A 28 -5.96 1.09 -15.16
C SER A 28 -7.28 0.84 -15.87
N GLU A 29 -7.33 -0.19 -16.70
CA GLU A 29 -8.52 -0.53 -17.50
C GLU A 29 -9.63 -1.24 -16.70
N ALA A 30 -9.32 -1.72 -15.50
CA ALA A 30 -10.26 -2.49 -14.67
C ALA A 30 -10.75 -1.68 -13.46
N PRO A 31 -11.97 -1.95 -12.96
CA PRO A 31 -12.47 -1.35 -11.73
C PRO A 31 -11.50 -1.55 -10.57
N VAL A 32 -11.29 -0.50 -9.77
CA VAL A 32 -10.38 -0.54 -8.62
C VAL A 32 -11.12 -1.07 -7.40
N VAL A 33 -10.56 -2.09 -6.76
CA VAL A 33 -10.98 -2.62 -5.47
C VAL A 33 -9.99 -2.13 -4.41
N PRO A 34 -10.37 -1.17 -3.57
CA PRO A 34 -9.57 -0.72 -2.44
C PRO A 34 -9.48 -1.79 -1.36
N ILE A 35 -8.29 -2.05 -0.86
CA ILE A 35 -8.05 -3.00 0.22
C ILE A 35 -7.21 -2.39 1.33
N PHE A 36 -7.42 -2.85 2.56
CA PHE A 36 -6.56 -2.60 3.70
C PHE A 36 -6.27 -3.90 4.43
N ILE A 37 -5.04 -4.10 4.88
CA ILE A 37 -4.62 -5.32 5.55
C ILE A 37 -4.05 -4.95 6.92
N PHE A 38 -4.71 -5.40 7.98
CA PHE A 38 -4.16 -5.46 9.31
C PHE A 38 -3.14 -6.60 9.37
N ASP A 39 -1.86 -6.25 9.34
CA ASP A 39 -0.74 -7.19 9.35
C ASP A 39 -0.43 -7.64 10.78
N PRO A 40 -0.62 -8.94 11.12
CA PRO A 40 -0.36 -9.45 12.47
C PRO A 40 1.09 -9.24 12.91
N THR A 41 2.05 -9.26 11.99
CA THR A 41 3.47 -9.03 12.31
C THR A 41 3.73 -7.61 12.83
N ILE A 42 2.93 -6.64 12.41
CA ILE A 42 3.00 -5.26 12.93
C ILE A 42 2.24 -5.17 14.26
N LEU A 43 1.03 -5.73 14.31
CA LEU A 43 0.14 -5.60 15.47
C LEU A 43 0.66 -6.36 16.68
N SER A 44 1.29 -7.52 16.50
CA SER A 44 1.86 -8.32 17.59
C SER A 44 3.01 -7.62 18.35
N LYS A 45 3.57 -6.54 17.80
CA LYS A 45 4.59 -5.72 18.46
C LYS A 45 4.01 -4.65 19.39
N LEU A 46 2.69 -4.51 19.42
CA LEU A 46 2.01 -3.58 20.31
C LEU A 46 1.84 -4.25 21.68
N GLU A 47 2.43 -3.66 22.70
CA GLU A 47 2.38 -4.18 24.08
C GLU A 47 1.05 -3.91 24.77
N ASP A 48 0.34 -2.86 24.34
CA ASP A 48 -0.94 -2.44 24.91
C ASP A 48 -2.11 -2.81 23.99
N THR A 49 -3.07 -3.56 24.52
CA THR A 49 -4.33 -3.89 23.81
C THR A 49 -5.23 -2.65 23.60
N LYS A 50 -4.97 -1.56 24.30
CA LYS A 50 -5.67 -0.27 24.19
C LYS A 50 -4.82 0.81 23.50
N ASP A 51 -3.86 0.40 22.67
CA ASP A 51 -3.00 1.35 21.96
C ASP A 51 -3.83 2.33 21.13
N ALA A 52 -3.70 3.62 21.45
CA ALA A 52 -4.44 4.70 20.79
C ALA A 52 -4.22 4.75 19.27
N ARG A 53 -3.07 4.23 18.77
CA ARG A 53 -2.78 4.15 17.33
C ARG A 53 -3.74 3.20 16.61
N VAL A 54 -4.13 2.09 17.27
CA VAL A 54 -5.09 1.12 16.70
C VAL A 54 -6.48 1.72 16.62
N SER A 55 -6.92 2.40 17.69
CA SER A 55 -8.22 3.11 17.74
C SER A 55 -8.28 4.18 16.65
N PHE A 56 -7.25 5.02 16.55
CA PHE A 56 -7.15 6.04 15.51
C PHE A 56 -7.19 5.44 14.10
N LEU A 57 -6.44 4.37 13.88
CA LEU A 57 -6.42 3.66 12.59
C LEU A 57 -7.81 3.14 12.22
N HIS A 58 -8.51 2.55 13.18
CA HIS A 58 -9.86 2.04 12.98
C HIS A 58 -10.84 3.17 12.61
N GLU A 59 -10.80 4.31 13.31
CA GLU A 59 -11.62 5.49 13.01
C GLU A 59 -11.33 6.03 11.60
N ARG A 60 -10.05 6.12 11.22
CA ARG A 60 -9.64 6.56 9.88
C ARG A 60 -10.10 5.61 8.77
N LEU A 61 -10.02 4.30 9.00
CA LEU A 61 -10.53 3.30 8.06
C LEU A 61 -12.05 3.37 7.91
N GLN A 62 -12.78 3.60 9.01
CA GLN A 62 -14.23 3.76 8.95
C GLN A 62 -14.61 5.02 8.16
N ALA A 63 -13.91 6.13 8.38
CA ALA A 63 -14.12 7.37 7.62
C ALA A 63 -13.83 7.17 6.12
N LEU A 64 -12.70 6.54 5.79
CA LEU A 64 -12.32 6.21 4.41
C LEU A 64 -13.36 5.29 3.73
N LYS A 65 -13.83 4.27 4.46
CA LYS A 65 -14.86 3.36 3.97
C LYS A 65 -16.17 4.08 3.67
N ASN A 66 -16.57 5.02 4.51
CA ASN A 66 -17.77 5.83 4.28
C ASN A 66 -17.61 6.71 3.03
N GLN A 67 -16.47 7.40 2.89
CA GLN A 67 -16.17 8.19 1.67
C GLN A 67 -16.22 7.33 0.39
N LEU A 68 -15.65 6.13 0.44
CA LEU A 68 -15.69 5.20 -0.70
C LEU A 68 -17.13 4.77 -1.03
N LYS A 69 -17.97 4.53 -0.02
CA LYS A 69 -19.39 4.18 -0.22
C LYS A 69 -20.18 5.31 -0.87
N ASP A 70 -19.93 6.56 -0.47
CA ASP A 70 -20.55 7.73 -1.07
C ASP A 70 -20.18 7.89 -2.57
N LEU A 71 -19.03 7.34 -2.96
CA LEU A 71 -18.56 7.28 -4.35
C LEU A 71 -18.99 5.99 -5.09
N GLY A 72 -19.83 5.14 -4.48
CA GLY A 72 -20.29 3.89 -5.08
C GLY A 72 -19.28 2.74 -5.04
N SER A 73 -18.27 2.82 -4.16
CA SER A 73 -17.24 1.80 -3.95
C SER A 73 -17.29 1.26 -2.52
N ASP A 74 -16.36 0.41 -2.12
CA ASP A 74 -16.20 -0.04 -0.73
C ASP A 74 -14.73 -0.31 -0.44
N LEU A 75 -14.40 -0.51 0.85
CA LEU A 75 -13.07 -0.89 1.33
C LEU A 75 -13.14 -2.33 1.86
N LEU A 76 -12.36 -3.23 1.27
CA LEU A 76 -12.16 -4.56 1.82
C LEU A 76 -11.07 -4.53 2.88
N VAL A 77 -11.38 -5.03 4.06
CA VAL A 77 -10.45 -5.04 5.20
C VAL A 77 -10.14 -6.48 5.60
N PHE A 78 -8.86 -6.80 5.73
CA PHE A 78 -8.35 -8.12 6.09
C PHE A 78 -7.53 -8.05 7.36
N TYR A 79 -7.46 -9.17 8.06
CA TYR A 79 -6.55 -9.41 9.17
C TYR A 79 -5.79 -10.71 8.89
N ASP A 80 -4.65 -10.59 8.21
CA ASP A 80 -3.79 -11.72 7.86
C ASP A 80 -2.44 -11.21 7.34
N GLU A 81 -1.51 -12.13 7.07
CA GLU A 81 -0.27 -11.79 6.38
C GLU A 81 -0.55 -11.26 4.96
N PRO A 82 0.08 -10.14 4.55
CA PRO A 82 -0.21 -9.51 3.26
C PRO A 82 -0.09 -10.44 2.04
N LEU A 83 0.89 -11.34 2.04
CA LEU A 83 1.03 -12.31 0.96
C LEU A 83 -0.15 -13.30 0.90
N GLN A 84 -0.68 -13.73 2.04
CA GLN A 84 -1.85 -14.63 2.09
C GLN A 84 -3.11 -13.91 1.63
N CYS A 85 -3.33 -12.67 2.10
CA CYS A 85 -4.43 -11.84 1.61
C CYS A 85 -4.40 -11.67 0.08
N THR A 86 -3.21 -11.40 -0.48
CA THR A 86 -3.10 -11.24 -1.94
C THR A 86 -3.38 -12.54 -2.68
N ARG A 87 -2.95 -13.70 -2.18
CA ARG A 87 -3.28 -15.01 -2.75
C ARG A 87 -4.78 -15.29 -2.73
N GLU A 88 -5.45 -14.98 -1.62
CA GLU A 88 -6.89 -15.12 -1.50
C GLU A 88 -7.62 -14.24 -2.53
N LEU A 89 -7.21 -12.98 -2.66
CA LEU A 89 -7.79 -12.05 -3.65
C LEU A 89 -7.59 -12.54 -5.09
N MET A 90 -6.41 -13.07 -5.41
CA MET A 90 -6.13 -13.67 -6.72
C MET A 90 -7.00 -14.90 -7.01
N SER A 91 -7.46 -15.62 -5.98
CA SER A 91 -8.38 -16.76 -6.16
C SER A 91 -9.84 -16.34 -6.36
N ARG A 92 -10.20 -15.14 -5.87
CA ARG A 92 -11.58 -14.62 -5.92
C ARG A 92 -11.83 -13.76 -7.18
N PHE A 93 -10.81 -13.05 -7.64
CA PHE A 93 -10.90 -12.10 -8.74
C PHE A 93 -9.89 -12.41 -9.85
N GLU A 94 -10.20 -11.96 -11.06
CA GLU A 94 -9.23 -11.83 -12.13
C GLU A 94 -8.46 -10.52 -11.92
N VAL A 95 -7.38 -10.56 -11.12
CA VAL A 95 -6.61 -9.37 -10.75
C VAL A 95 -5.70 -8.96 -11.90
N THR A 96 -5.85 -7.73 -12.39
CA THR A 96 -5.06 -7.16 -13.49
C THR A 96 -3.84 -6.39 -13.02
N GLY A 97 -3.75 -6.08 -11.72
CA GLY A 97 -2.62 -5.40 -11.12
C GLY A 97 -2.84 -5.07 -9.66
N LEU A 98 -1.75 -4.92 -8.91
CA LEU A 98 -1.72 -4.43 -7.55
C LEU A 98 -0.96 -3.10 -7.51
N TYR A 99 -1.58 -2.08 -6.91
CA TYR A 99 -1.00 -0.75 -6.75
C TYR A 99 -0.96 -0.36 -5.28
N PHE A 100 0.09 0.36 -4.88
CA PHE A 100 0.25 0.89 -3.52
C PHE A 100 1.28 2.02 -3.49
N ASN A 101 1.34 2.79 -2.42
CA ASN A 101 2.42 3.72 -2.16
C ASN A 101 3.55 3.03 -1.40
N ARG A 102 4.81 3.27 -1.79
CA ARG A 102 5.98 2.62 -1.19
C ARG A 102 6.16 3.02 0.26
N ASP A 103 6.62 2.08 1.06
CA ASP A 103 7.09 2.28 2.43
C ASP A 103 8.58 1.93 2.48
N TYR A 104 9.34 2.66 3.29
CA TYR A 104 10.80 2.58 3.29
C TYR A 104 11.37 1.84 4.51
N GLU A 105 10.52 1.49 5.47
CA GLU A 105 10.94 0.74 6.64
C GLU A 105 11.46 -0.67 6.28
N PRO A 106 12.45 -1.20 7.01
CA PRO A 106 13.06 -2.49 6.69
C PRO A 106 12.05 -3.64 6.58
N TYR A 107 11.09 -3.71 7.50
CA TYR A 107 10.03 -4.70 7.45
C TYR A 107 9.14 -4.53 6.21
N ALA A 108 8.70 -3.30 5.93
CA ALA A 108 7.86 -3.00 4.79
C ALA A 108 8.54 -3.39 3.46
N ARG A 109 9.83 -3.10 3.33
CA ARG A 109 10.61 -3.49 2.14
C ARG A 109 10.69 -5.01 1.96
N LYS A 110 10.87 -5.77 3.04
CA LYS A 110 10.88 -7.25 3.00
C LYS A 110 9.51 -7.80 2.61
N ARG A 111 8.46 -7.31 3.24
CA ARG A 111 7.07 -7.66 2.95
C ARG A 111 6.71 -7.37 1.49
N ASP A 112 7.02 -6.14 1.05
CA ASP A 112 6.72 -5.70 -0.31
C ASP A 112 7.46 -6.55 -1.35
N LYS A 113 8.72 -6.92 -1.08
CA LYS A 113 9.47 -7.81 -1.97
C LYS A 113 8.77 -9.17 -2.14
N MET A 114 8.28 -9.77 -1.06
CA MET A 114 7.56 -11.07 -1.15
C MET A 114 6.30 -10.94 -2.00
N VAL A 115 5.57 -9.83 -1.88
CA VAL A 115 4.37 -9.58 -2.68
C VAL A 115 4.76 -9.33 -4.15
N TYR A 116 5.81 -8.54 -4.43
CA TYR A 116 6.33 -8.33 -5.77
C TYR A 116 6.71 -9.65 -6.44
N ASP A 117 7.54 -10.46 -5.80
CA ASP A 117 8.03 -11.73 -6.33
C ASP A 117 6.84 -12.67 -6.67
N TYR A 118 5.79 -12.67 -5.85
CA TYR A 118 4.57 -13.44 -6.11
C TYR A 118 3.82 -12.94 -7.35
N PHE A 119 3.56 -11.64 -7.46
CA PHE A 119 2.86 -11.07 -8.61
C PHE A 119 3.67 -11.22 -9.90
N GLU A 120 4.99 -11.04 -9.83
CA GLU A 120 5.90 -11.26 -10.95
C GLU A 120 5.83 -12.72 -11.45
N SER A 121 5.78 -13.70 -10.53
CA SER A 121 5.65 -15.14 -10.90
C SER A 121 4.36 -15.45 -11.66
N LEU A 122 3.34 -14.60 -11.52
CA LEU A 122 2.06 -14.72 -12.21
C LEU A 122 1.95 -13.82 -13.45
N ASN A 123 3.00 -13.07 -13.80
CA ASN A 123 2.99 -12.04 -14.84
C ASN A 123 1.90 -10.97 -14.64
N VAL A 124 1.57 -10.64 -13.38
CA VAL A 124 0.61 -9.59 -13.03
C VAL A 124 1.37 -8.36 -12.51
N PRO A 125 1.09 -7.15 -13.04
CA PRO A 125 1.75 -5.92 -12.59
C PRO A 125 1.59 -5.69 -11.09
N CYS A 126 2.71 -5.36 -10.41
CA CYS A 126 2.75 -4.95 -9.02
C CYS A 126 3.51 -3.62 -8.94
N ILE A 127 2.82 -2.52 -8.65
CA ILE A 127 3.35 -1.17 -8.84
C ILE A 127 3.32 -0.38 -7.54
N GLY A 128 4.51 -0.11 -6.98
CA GLY A 128 4.68 0.85 -5.90
C GLY A 128 4.90 2.26 -6.42
N ALA A 129 4.13 3.23 -5.97
CA ALA A 129 4.31 4.63 -6.28
C ALA A 129 5.13 5.35 -5.20
N LYS A 130 5.86 6.40 -5.59
CA LYS A 130 6.44 7.38 -4.67
C LYS A 130 5.32 8.33 -4.22
N ASP A 131 5.14 8.47 -2.91
CA ASP A 131 4.07 9.30 -2.33
C ASP A 131 4.51 9.97 -1.02
N HIS A 132 5.19 9.25 -0.13
CA HIS A 132 5.50 9.70 1.23
C HIS A 132 6.74 10.60 1.33
N VAL A 133 7.53 10.74 0.28
CA VAL A 133 8.80 11.47 0.27
C VAL A 133 8.92 12.34 -0.97
N LEU A 134 9.58 13.48 -0.82
CA LEU A 134 9.88 14.36 -1.95
C LEU A 134 10.94 13.75 -2.87
N PHE A 135 11.96 13.14 -2.28
CA PHE A 135 13.03 12.45 -3.00
C PHE A 135 13.15 11.01 -2.55
N GLU A 136 13.36 10.11 -3.49
CA GLU A 136 13.40 8.66 -3.25
C GLU A 136 14.74 8.08 -3.69
N LYS A 137 15.27 7.13 -2.91
CA LYS A 137 16.50 6.38 -3.23
C LYS A 137 17.67 7.31 -3.54
N ASN A 138 18.15 7.28 -4.78
CA ASN A 138 19.32 8.03 -5.25
C ASN A 138 18.93 9.28 -6.05
N GLU A 139 17.71 9.79 -5.92
CA GLU A 139 17.28 11.02 -6.64
C GLU A 139 18.09 12.25 -6.20
N VAL A 140 18.54 12.28 -4.93
CA VAL A 140 19.43 13.32 -4.42
C VAL A 140 20.57 12.69 -3.64
N VAL A 141 21.74 12.63 -4.27
CA VAL A 141 22.97 12.09 -3.70
C VAL A 141 24.15 12.99 -4.08
N LYS A 142 25.27 12.86 -3.38
CA LYS A 142 26.53 13.50 -3.74
C LYS A 142 27.07 12.95 -5.06
N ALA A 143 28.08 13.61 -5.62
CA ALA A 143 28.73 13.18 -6.85
C ALA A 143 29.33 11.75 -6.77
N ASP A 144 29.68 11.29 -5.57
CA ASP A 144 30.18 9.93 -5.31
C ASP A 144 29.06 8.89 -5.08
N GLY A 145 27.79 9.28 -5.21
CA GLY A 145 26.62 8.42 -5.01
C GLY A 145 26.24 8.20 -3.54
N THR A 146 26.91 8.84 -2.59
CA THR A 146 26.58 8.73 -1.16
C THR A 146 25.53 9.77 -0.73
N PRO A 147 24.74 9.48 0.32
CA PRO A 147 23.75 10.44 0.81
C PRO A 147 24.40 11.65 1.48
N TYR A 148 23.72 12.79 1.45
CA TYR A 148 24.08 13.93 2.27
C TYR A 148 23.79 13.65 3.75
N LEU A 149 24.80 13.87 4.61
CA LEU A 149 24.67 13.70 6.06
C LEU A 149 24.45 15.03 6.78
N VAL A 150 24.66 16.16 6.10
CA VAL A 150 24.56 17.53 6.64
C VAL A 150 23.68 18.34 5.71
N TYR A 151 22.86 19.21 6.30
CA TYR A 151 21.89 20.00 5.52
C TYR A 151 22.54 21.01 4.57
N SER A 152 23.55 21.76 5.02
CA SER A 152 24.13 22.87 4.25
C SER A 152 24.62 22.51 2.84
N PRO A 153 25.32 21.39 2.62
CA PRO A 153 25.70 21.00 1.26
C PRO A 153 24.56 20.34 0.47
N TYR A 154 23.42 20.07 1.11
CA TYR A 154 22.21 19.56 0.47
C TYR A 154 21.32 20.69 -0.06
N ALA A 155 21.24 21.82 0.67
CA ALA A 155 20.42 22.99 0.36
C ALA A 155 21.03 23.83 -0.77
#